data_b861689f89c0e723ff11bd4e3299ca11
#
_entry.id   b861689f89c0e723ff11bd4e3299ca11
#
_cell.length_a   1.000
_cell.length_b   1.000
_cell.length_c   1.000
_cell.angle_alpha   90.00
_cell.angle_beta   90.00
_cell.angle_gamma   90.00
#
_symmetry.space_group_name_H-M   'P 1'
#
loop_
_entity.id
_entity.type
_entity.pdbx_description
1 polymer ?
#
loop_
_entity_poly.entity_id
_entity_poly.type
_entity_poly.pdbx_seq_one_letter_code
_entity_poly.pdbx_strand_id
1 'polypeptide(L)'
;MYQNLKKMLFKFDPETAHKIAENSLIFAQNLSPLRKILAKNFTYQDEILSQNLLGLNFLNPLGMAGGFDKNATMLSGLFALGFGFVEFGTFTPKAQNGNEKPRLFRLIDENSLQNAMGFNNLGAKVIKENVTKFLDKFVTNLDAKLTNPARENLDTNSALNLTKFSHPIIANIGKNKITPNKDALSDYLYLTREFNDLCDLFLINVSSPNTPNLRALQDEKFIAELLKEMKNLTKRPILFKIAPDMSEKTAISLCACAVENGASGVVINNTSVDYALTKNARNFGGISGELIKEKSRVLFKSVARELFGQTILISCGGISDANEAYERIKFGANLVEIFTSFIYKGPSLARNLNENLANLLRTDGFKNIREAVGVNLKK
;
A
#
# COMPACT_ATOMS: atom_id res chain seq x y z
N MET A 1 -16.61 -20.54 -4.51
CA MET A 1 -15.54 -20.83 -5.50
C MET A 1 -14.15 -20.62 -4.90
N TYR A 2 -13.81 -19.44 -4.39
CA TYR A 2 -12.45 -19.17 -3.84
C TYR A 2 -12.04 -20.11 -2.70
N GLN A 3 -12.93 -20.48 -1.79
CA GLN A 3 -12.60 -21.38 -0.67
C GLN A 3 -12.04 -22.74 -1.13
N ASN A 4 -12.52 -23.28 -2.25
CA ASN A 4 -11.98 -24.52 -2.81
C ASN A 4 -10.60 -24.29 -3.47
N LEU A 5 -10.43 -23.17 -4.18
CA LEU A 5 -9.13 -22.76 -4.73
C LEU A 5 -8.13 -22.50 -3.61
N LYS A 6 -8.51 -21.83 -2.52
CA LYS A 6 -7.70 -21.61 -1.34
C LYS A 6 -7.20 -22.93 -0.73
N LYS A 7 -8.10 -23.91 -0.55
CA LYS A 7 -7.71 -25.24 -0.04
C LYS A 7 -6.64 -25.91 -0.90
N MET A 8 -6.70 -25.73 -2.20
CA MET A 8 -5.70 -26.24 -3.15
C MET A 8 -4.38 -25.44 -3.04
N LEU A 9 -4.45 -24.11 -3.08
CA LEU A 9 -3.26 -23.25 -2.99
C LEU A 9 -2.54 -23.39 -1.64
N PHE A 10 -3.28 -23.66 -0.56
CA PHE A 10 -2.70 -23.80 0.76
C PHE A 10 -1.95 -25.13 0.98
N LYS A 11 -2.04 -26.09 0.06
CA LYS A 11 -1.19 -27.27 0.04
C LYS A 11 0.25 -26.98 -0.41
N PHE A 12 0.44 -25.88 -1.17
CA PHE A 12 1.76 -25.44 -1.59
C PHE A 12 2.43 -24.59 -0.50
N ASP A 13 3.75 -24.52 -0.56
CA ASP A 13 4.52 -23.50 0.16
C ASP A 13 3.96 -22.10 -0.09
N PRO A 14 3.93 -21.19 0.93
CA PRO A 14 3.32 -19.87 0.77
C PRO A 14 3.92 -19.01 -0.33
N GLU A 15 5.24 -19.03 -0.55
CA GLU A 15 5.87 -18.26 -1.64
C GLU A 15 5.53 -18.88 -3.01
N THR A 16 5.48 -20.20 -3.10
CA THR A 16 5.04 -20.92 -4.31
C THR A 16 3.59 -20.59 -4.65
N ALA A 17 2.70 -20.61 -3.67
CA ALA A 17 1.30 -20.23 -3.87
C ALA A 17 1.16 -18.76 -4.31
N HIS A 18 1.96 -17.85 -3.73
CA HIS A 18 2.01 -16.45 -4.15
C HIS A 18 2.48 -16.33 -5.60
N LYS A 19 3.53 -17.07 -6.00
CA LYS A 19 4.04 -17.05 -7.38
C LYS A 19 3.04 -17.58 -8.40
N ILE A 20 2.26 -18.60 -8.04
CA ILE A 20 1.15 -19.10 -8.87
C ILE A 20 0.09 -18.01 -9.06
N ALA A 21 -0.32 -17.35 -7.98
CA ALA A 21 -1.29 -16.27 -8.04
C ALA A 21 -0.77 -15.06 -8.84
N GLU A 22 0.50 -14.65 -8.63
CA GLU A 22 1.19 -13.60 -9.39
C GLU A 22 1.17 -13.92 -10.89
N ASN A 23 1.68 -15.09 -11.29
CA ASN A 23 1.74 -15.49 -12.69
C ASN A 23 0.35 -15.55 -13.33
N SER A 24 -0.65 -16.04 -12.61
CA SER A 24 -2.04 -16.10 -13.08
C SER A 24 -2.62 -14.69 -13.29
N LEU A 25 -2.35 -13.77 -12.40
CA LEU A 25 -2.80 -12.38 -12.51
C LEU A 25 -2.08 -11.64 -13.65
N ILE A 26 -0.75 -11.85 -13.79
CA ILE A 26 0.06 -11.31 -14.89
C ILE A 26 -0.49 -11.82 -16.24
N PHE A 27 -0.79 -13.11 -16.34
CA PHE A 27 -1.39 -13.68 -17.54
C PHE A 27 -2.75 -13.03 -17.85
N ALA A 28 -3.65 -12.98 -16.87
CA ALA A 28 -4.98 -12.43 -17.05
C ALA A 28 -4.99 -10.92 -17.39
N GLN A 29 -4.12 -10.12 -16.77
CA GLN A 29 -4.04 -8.68 -17.04
C GLN A 29 -3.51 -8.34 -18.43
N ASN A 30 -2.67 -9.23 -19.03
CA ASN A 30 -2.10 -9.01 -20.35
C ASN A 30 -3.07 -9.39 -21.48
N LEU A 31 -4.12 -10.15 -21.18
CA LEU A 31 -5.18 -10.50 -22.14
C LEU A 31 -6.41 -9.60 -21.93
N SER A 32 -6.64 -8.68 -22.87
CA SER A 32 -7.73 -7.68 -22.75
C SER A 32 -9.10 -8.30 -22.40
N PRO A 33 -9.54 -9.44 -23.01
CA PRO A 33 -10.80 -10.05 -22.62
C PRO A 33 -10.84 -10.52 -21.16
N LEU A 34 -9.76 -11.16 -20.68
CA LEU A 34 -9.69 -11.65 -19.31
C LEU A 34 -9.63 -10.50 -18.31
N ARG A 35 -8.86 -9.45 -18.60
CA ARG A 35 -8.82 -8.25 -17.76
C ARG A 35 -10.19 -7.59 -17.63
N LYS A 36 -10.96 -7.50 -18.72
CA LYS A 36 -12.34 -6.98 -18.70
C LYS A 36 -13.26 -7.86 -17.87
N ILE A 37 -13.12 -9.19 -17.96
CA ILE A 37 -13.88 -10.14 -17.14
C ILE A 37 -13.53 -9.96 -15.66
N LEU A 38 -12.24 -9.83 -15.31
CA LEU A 38 -11.82 -9.56 -13.94
C LEU A 38 -12.46 -8.26 -13.44
N ALA A 39 -12.32 -7.16 -14.17
CA ALA A 39 -12.90 -5.88 -13.77
C ALA A 39 -14.42 -5.98 -13.59
N LYS A 40 -15.15 -6.60 -14.52
CA LYS A 40 -16.60 -6.77 -14.42
C LYS A 40 -17.04 -7.53 -13.15
N ASN A 41 -16.27 -8.55 -12.75
CA ASN A 41 -16.66 -9.42 -11.64
C ASN A 41 -16.15 -8.96 -10.29
N PHE A 42 -15.01 -8.23 -10.23
CA PHE A 42 -14.31 -7.94 -8.99
C PHE A 42 -14.21 -6.45 -8.65
N THR A 43 -14.65 -5.54 -9.52
CA THR A 43 -14.75 -4.12 -9.16
C THR A 43 -16.16 -3.77 -8.66
N TYR A 44 -16.20 -2.79 -7.76
CA TYR A 44 -17.39 -2.06 -7.36
C TYR A 44 -17.08 -0.58 -7.50
N GLN A 45 -17.89 0.15 -8.26
CA GLN A 45 -17.71 1.58 -8.50
C GLN A 45 -18.91 2.34 -7.96
N ASP A 46 -18.65 3.32 -7.12
CA ASP A 46 -19.66 4.15 -6.51
C ASP A 46 -19.04 5.50 -6.12
N GLU A 47 -19.62 6.58 -6.57
CA GLU A 47 -19.10 7.93 -6.33
C GLU A 47 -19.03 8.30 -4.84
N ILE A 48 -19.88 7.67 -4.00
CA ILE A 48 -19.85 7.87 -2.55
C ILE A 48 -18.49 7.52 -1.94
N LEU A 49 -17.73 6.59 -2.57
CA LEU A 49 -16.40 6.14 -2.13
C LEU A 49 -15.26 6.98 -2.68
N SER A 50 -15.54 7.81 -3.69
CA SER A 50 -14.50 8.56 -4.37
C SER A 50 -14.07 9.79 -3.57
N GLN A 51 -12.76 10.11 -3.65
CA GLN A 51 -12.23 11.30 -3.00
C GLN A 51 -10.99 11.82 -3.72
N ASN A 52 -10.79 13.13 -3.66
CA ASN A 52 -9.56 13.76 -4.10
C ASN A 52 -8.68 14.04 -2.88
N LEU A 53 -7.47 13.50 -2.89
CA LEU A 53 -6.46 13.68 -1.85
C LEU A 53 -5.13 14.03 -2.51
N LEU A 54 -4.45 15.06 -2.02
CA LEU A 54 -3.15 15.48 -2.53
C LEU A 54 -3.15 15.77 -4.04
N GLY A 55 -4.28 16.20 -4.61
CA GLY A 55 -4.47 16.42 -6.03
C GLY A 55 -4.67 15.15 -6.86
N LEU A 56 -4.75 13.98 -6.24
CA LEU A 56 -4.97 12.68 -6.87
C LEU A 56 -6.39 12.21 -6.64
N ASN A 57 -6.98 11.57 -7.64
CA ASN A 57 -8.33 11.01 -7.56
C ASN A 57 -8.28 9.53 -7.16
N PHE A 58 -8.86 9.20 -6.01
CA PHE A 58 -9.03 7.83 -5.51
C PHE A 58 -10.49 7.40 -5.74
N LEU A 59 -10.71 6.40 -6.59
CA LEU A 59 -12.06 5.90 -6.90
C LEU A 59 -12.73 5.21 -5.70
N ASN A 60 -11.93 4.68 -4.80
CA ASN A 60 -12.35 4.13 -3.51
C ASN A 60 -11.17 4.18 -2.52
N PRO A 61 -11.41 4.06 -1.21
CA PRO A 61 -10.37 4.24 -0.19
C PRO A 61 -9.47 3.02 0.01
N LEU A 62 -9.71 1.89 -0.69
CA LEU A 62 -9.04 0.63 -0.44
C LEU A 62 -7.79 0.45 -1.29
N GLY A 63 -6.64 0.27 -0.65
CA GLY A 63 -5.36 -0.03 -1.31
C GLY A 63 -4.84 -1.43 -1.06
N MET A 64 -4.00 -1.90 -2.00
CA MET A 64 -3.13 -3.05 -1.78
C MET A 64 -1.84 -2.58 -1.14
N ALA A 65 -1.55 -3.06 0.08
CA ALA A 65 -0.35 -2.70 0.82
C ALA A 65 0.94 -3.25 0.20
N GLY A 66 2.04 -2.56 0.45
CA GLY A 66 3.37 -2.94 -0.04
C GLY A 66 3.81 -4.35 0.35
N GLY A 67 4.59 -4.95 -0.53
CA GLY A 67 5.07 -6.33 -0.42
C GLY A 67 4.23 -7.36 -1.18
N PHE A 68 3.04 -7.02 -1.67
CA PHE A 68 2.25 -7.91 -2.52
C PHE A 68 2.78 -7.89 -3.96
N ASP A 69 2.85 -6.72 -4.57
CA ASP A 69 3.50 -6.51 -5.88
C ASP A 69 4.88 -5.86 -5.70
N LYS A 70 5.89 -6.67 -5.42
CA LYS A 70 7.24 -6.16 -5.12
C LYS A 70 7.94 -5.52 -6.31
N ASN A 71 7.56 -5.92 -7.52
CA ASN A 71 8.28 -5.59 -8.75
C ASN A 71 7.43 -4.83 -9.77
N ALA A 72 6.27 -4.31 -9.37
CA ALA A 72 5.32 -3.62 -10.24
C ALA A 72 4.89 -4.47 -11.46
N THR A 73 4.67 -5.76 -11.24
CA THR A 73 4.29 -6.72 -12.29
C THR A 73 2.78 -6.93 -12.39
N MET A 74 2.02 -6.56 -11.36
CA MET A 74 0.58 -6.88 -11.24
C MET A 74 -0.34 -5.65 -11.19
N LEU A 75 0.16 -4.43 -11.40
CA LEU A 75 -0.58 -3.18 -11.21
C LEU A 75 -1.95 -3.19 -11.90
N SER A 76 -2.00 -3.46 -13.22
CA SER A 76 -3.27 -3.51 -13.96
C SER A 76 -4.23 -4.59 -13.45
N GLY A 77 -3.68 -5.71 -13.00
CA GLY A 77 -4.46 -6.82 -12.44
C GLY A 77 -5.08 -6.46 -11.10
N LEU A 78 -4.33 -5.81 -10.22
CA LEU A 78 -4.81 -5.37 -8.90
C LEU A 78 -5.91 -4.31 -9.06
N PHE A 79 -5.77 -3.38 -9.98
CA PHE A 79 -6.84 -2.44 -10.30
C PHE A 79 -8.09 -3.14 -10.85
N ALA A 80 -7.92 -4.16 -11.71
CA ALA A 80 -9.04 -4.98 -12.20
C ALA A 80 -9.69 -5.82 -11.09
N LEU A 81 -9.04 -6.00 -9.96
CA LEU A 81 -9.59 -6.64 -8.75
C LEU A 81 -10.27 -5.64 -7.78
N GLY A 82 -10.36 -4.36 -8.14
CA GLY A 82 -11.15 -3.36 -7.43
C GLY A 82 -10.40 -2.53 -6.40
N PHE A 83 -9.06 -2.58 -6.37
CA PHE A 83 -8.26 -1.68 -5.53
C PHE A 83 -8.28 -0.26 -6.09
N GLY A 84 -8.44 0.74 -5.24
CA GLY A 84 -8.42 2.16 -5.59
C GLY A 84 -7.01 2.72 -5.76
N PHE A 85 -6.03 2.11 -5.12
CA PHE A 85 -4.60 2.41 -5.25
C PHE A 85 -3.74 1.18 -4.92
N VAL A 86 -2.47 1.21 -5.32
CA VAL A 86 -1.54 0.09 -5.10
C VAL A 86 -0.18 0.60 -4.65
N GLU A 87 0.35 0.07 -3.53
CA GLU A 87 1.77 0.15 -3.21
C GLU A 87 2.54 -0.93 -3.96
N PHE A 88 3.48 -0.55 -4.83
CA PHE A 88 4.45 -1.49 -5.38
C PHE A 88 5.79 -1.39 -4.64
N GLY A 89 6.46 -2.51 -4.43
CA GLY A 89 7.65 -2.61 -3.58
C GLY A 89 7.35 -3.38 -2.28
N THR A 90 8.18 -3.32 -1.24
CA THR A 90 9.36 -2.42 -1.12
C THR A 90 10.46 -2.88 -2.04
N PHE A 91 11.01 -1.94 -2.77
CA PHE A 91 12.14 -2.20 -3.62
C PHE A 91 13.35 -1.33 -3.24
N THR A 92 14.52 -1.73 -3.75
CA THR A 92 15.82 -1.19 -3.38
C THR A 92 16.62 -0.85 -4.63
N PRO A 93 17.66 0.01 -4.54
CA PRO A 93 18.49 0.36 -5.70
C PRO A 93 19.00 -0.85 -6.47
N LYS A 94 19.62 -1.81 -5.77
CA LYS A 94 20.10 -3.07 -6.34
C LYS A 94 19.13 -4.21 -6.06
N ALA A 95 19.03 -5.16 -6.98
CA ALA A 95 18.32 -6.41 -6.75
C ALA A 95 18.86 -7.14 -5.52
N GLN A 96 17.98 -7.80 -4.78
CA GLN A 96 18.38 -8.64 -3.65
C GLN A 96 17.41 -9.81 -3.45
N ASN A 97 17.94 -10.95 -3.04
CA ASN A 97 17.17 -12.18 -2.86
C ASN A 97 16.30 -12.17 -1.58
N GLY A 98 16.58 -11.23 -0.66
CA GLY A 98 15.98 -11.21 0.67
C GLY A 98 16.64 -12.21 1.63
N ASN A 99 15.90 -12.65 2.64
CA ASN A 99 16.39 -13.60 3.64
C ASN A 99 16.26 -15.06 3.14
N GLU A 100 16.89 -15.98 3.85
CA GLU A 100 16.82 -17.42 3.55
C GLU A 100 15.40 -17.97 3.71
N LYS A 101 15.12 -19.03 2.97
CA LYS A 101 13.85 -19.77 3.02
C LYS A 101 13.96 -20.94 4.02
N PRO A 102 12.85 -21.33 4.67
CA PRO A 102 11.48 -20.78 4.58
C PRO A 102 11.35 -19.46 5.35
N ARG A 103 10.67 -18.48 4.78
CA ARG A 103 10.55 -17.11 5.30
C ARG A 103 9.14 -16.52 5.22
N LEU A 104 8.15 -17.33 4.88
CA LEU A 104 6.73 -16.97 4.87
C LEU A 104 5.91 -18.11 5.44
N PHE A 105 5.11 -17.83 6.46
CA PHE A 105 4.37 -18.82 7.22
C PHE A 105 2.91 -18.39 7.37
N ARG A 106 1.99 -19.36 7.18
CA ARG A 106 0.56 -19.15 7.42
C ARG A 106 0.24 -19.51 8.86
N LEU A 107 -0.41 -18.62 9.55
CA LEU A 107 -1.03 -18.83 10.86
C LEU A 107 -2.53 -19.00 10.57
N ILE A 108 -2.92 -20.23 10.19
CA ILE A 108 -4.20 -20.51 9.51
C ILE A 108 -5.37 -20.27 10.44
N ASP A 109 -5.29 -20.76 11.66
CA ASP A 109 -6.37 -20.67 12.66
C ASP A 109 -6.64 -19.20 13.05
N GLU A 110 -5.61 -18.35 12.96
CA GLU A 110 -5.66 -16.94 13.28
C GLU A 110 -5.88 -16.03 12.06
N ASN A 111 -6.11 -16.58 10.85
CA ASN A 111 -6.19 -15.81 9.60
C ASN A 111 -5.05 -14.79 9.45
N SER A 112 -3.85 -15.21 9.80
CA SER A 112 -2.67 -14.35 9.92
C SER A 112 -1.48 -14.94 9.17
N LEU A 113 -0.46 -14.11 8.93
CA LEU A 113 0.80 -14.51 8.34
C LEU A 113 1.95 -14.06 9.23
N GLN A 114 3.05 -14.82 9.17
CA GLN A 114 4.33 -14.38 9.68
C GLN A 114 5.36 -14.45 8.56
N ASN A 115 6.13 -13.37 8.37
CA ASN A 115 7.09 -13.30 7.28
C ASN A 115 8.44 -12.71 7.71
N ALA A 116 9.48 -13.19 7.05
CA ALA A 116 10.85 -12.69 7.17
C ALA A 116 11.45 -12.42 5.78
N MET A 117 10.71 -11.76 4.90
CA MET A 117 11.05 -11.66 3.46
C MET A 117 12.35 -10.92 3.19
N GLY A 118 12.64 -9.80 3.90
CA GLY A 118 13.89 -9.05 3.75
C GLY A 118 14.02 -8.28 2.43
N PHE A 119 12.92 -7.69 1.94
CA PHE A 119 12.87 -6.87 0.72
C PHE A 119 13.42 -7.57 -0.54
N ASN A 120 13.01 -8.82 -0.77
CA ASN A 120 13.36 -9.49 -2.03
C ASN A 120 12.72 -8.78 -3.22
N ASN A 121 13.55 -8.29 -4.14
CA ASN A 121 13.10 -7.53 -5.32
C ASN A 121 14.15 -7.58 -6.44
N LEU A 122 13.73 -7.20 -7.65
CA LEU A 122 14.55 -7.24 -8.86
C LEU A 122 15.44 -5.99 -9.05
N GLY A 123 15.40 -5.04 -8.11
CA GLY A 123 16.16 -3.79 -8.18
C GLY A 123 15.50 -2.71 -9.04
N ALA A 124 15.91 -1.47 -8.80
CA ALA A 124 15.32 -0.28 -9.40
C ALA A 124 15.23 -0.35 -10.94
N LYS A 125 16.29 -0.85 -11.62
CA LYS A 125 16.32 -0.89 -13.09
C LYS A 125 15.17 -1.72 -13.68
N VAL A 126 14.98 -2.94 -13.21
CA VAL A 126 13.93 -3.85 -13.73
C VAL A 126 12.53 -3.34 -13.35
N ILE A 127 12.40 -2.81 -12.15
CA ILE A 127 11.12 -2.27 -11.67
C ILE A 127 10.73 -1.02 -12.46
N LYS A 128 11.70 -0.15 -12.78
CA LYS A 128 11.51 1.00 -13.66
C LYS A 128 10.95 0.58 -15.03
N GLU A 129 11.52 -0.45 -15.64
CA GLU A 129 11.02 -1.01 -16.90
C GLU A 129 9.57 -1.54 -16.77
N ASN A 130 9.25 -2.21 -15.67
CA ASN A 130 7.90 -2.73 -15.44
C ASN A 130 6.86 -1.62 -15.26
N VAL A 131 7.20 -0.58 -14.48
CA VAL A 131 6.32 0.58 -14.29
C VAL A 131 6.14 1.34 -15.60
N THR A 132 7.21 1.58 -16.36
CA THR A 132 7.13 2.23 -17.68
C THR A 132 6.20 1.44 -18.61
N LYS A 133 6.36 0.12 -18.72
CA LYS A 133 5.45 -0.73 -19.52
C LYS A 133 3.98 -0.66 -19.07
N PHE A 134 3.75 -0.50 -17.77
CA PHE A 134 2.39 -0.30 -17.24
C PHE A 134 1.84 1.06 -17.69
N LEU A 135 2.60 2.13 -17.51
CA LEU A 135 2.20 3.49 -17.87
C LEU A 135 1.93 3.63 -19.39
N ASP A 136 2.83 3.11 -20.24
CA ASP A 136 2.66 3.12 -21.71
C ASP A 136 1.38 2.44 -22.16
N LYS A 137 1.07 1.26 -21.61
CA LYS A 137 -0.18 0.55 -21.91
C LYS A 137 -1.42 1.31 -21.43
N PHE A 138 -1.30 2.08 -20.36
CA PHE A 138 -2.39 2.87 -19.83
C PHE A 138 -2.67 4.09 -20.72
N VAL A 139 -1.62 4.80 -21.14
CA VAL A 139 -1.68 5.95 -22.07
C VAL A 139 -2.30 5.52 -23.40
N THR A 140 -1.80 4.45 -24.01
CA THR A 140 -2.30 3.93 -25.30
C THR A 140 -3.80 3.54 -25.26
N ASN A 141 -4.26 3.02 -24.12
CA ASN A 141 -5.68 2.69 -23.94
C ASN A 141 -6.56 3.93 -23.68
N LEU A 142 -5.98 5.02 -23.15
CA LEU A 142 -6.67 6.30 -23.00
C LEU A 142 -6.82 6.99 -24.36
N ASP A 143 -5.75 7.04 -25.16
CA ASP A 143 -5.76 7.64 -26.51
C ASP A 143 -6.77 6.94 -27.43
N ALA A 144 -6.86 5.61 -27.35
CA ALA A 144 -7.87 4.84 -28.07
C ALA A 144 -9.33 5.15 -27.65
N LYS A 145 -9.56 5.69 -26.45
CA LYS A 145 -10.87 6.17 -26.00
C LYS A 145 -11.08 7.66 -26.22
N LEU A 146 -10.01 8.43 -26.46
CA LEU A 146 -10.02 9.90 -26.61
C LEU A 146 -10.03 10.36 -28.08
N THR A 147 -10.17 9.48 -29.05
CA THR A 147 -10.43 9.85 -30.46
C THR A 147 -11.83 10.47 -30.63
N ASN A 148 -12.15 11.43 -29.79
CA ASN A 148 -13.28 12.34 -29.94
C ASN A 148 -12.71 13.72 -30.34
N PRO A 149 -13.04 14.25 -31.53
CA PRO A 149 -12.39 15.43 -32.11
C PRO A 149 -12.55 16.75 -31.36
N ALA A 150 -13.17 16.75 -30.19
CA ALA A 150 -13.41 17.99 -29.40
C ALA A 150 -12.25 18.37 -28.43
N ARG A 151 -11.05 17.74 -28.49
CA ARG A 151 -9.93 18.03 -27.57
C ARG A 151 -8.58 18.22 -28.28
N GLU A 152 -8.55 19.08 -29.30
CA GLU A 152 -7.32 19.41 -30.07
C GLU A 152 -6.28 20.27 -29.32
N ASN A 153 -6.47 20.60 -28.03
CA ASN A 153 -5.54 21.50 -27.29
C ASN A 153 -4.99 20.88 -26.00
N LEU A 154 -4.46 19.66 -26.06
CA LEU A 154 -3.66 19.11 -24.97
C LEU A 154 -2.19 19.13 -25.37
N ASP A 155 -1.46 20.07 -24.76
CA ASP A 155 -0.02 20.23 -24.87
C ASP A 155 0.70 18.90 -24.58
N THR A 156 1.34 18.35 -25.61
CA THR A 156 2.07 17.07 -25.55
C THR A 156 3.29 17.10 -24.63
N ASN A 157 3.73 18.27 -24.18
CA ASN A 157 4.81 18.45 -23.20
C ASN A 157 4.34 18.32 -21.74
N SER A 158 3.03 18.24 -21.48
CA SER A 158 2.46 17.95 -20.16
C SER A 158 2.06 16.47 -19.99
N ALA A 159 2.52 15.60 -20.87
CA ALA A 159 2.11 14.18 -20.96
C ALA A 159 2.45 13.32 -19.73
N LEU A 160 3.17 13.87 -18.76
CA LEU A 160 3.53 13.22 -17.50
C LEU A 160 2.82 13.83 -16.26
N ASN A 161 1.69 14.52 -16.46
CA ASN A 161 0.80 14.77 -15.33
C ASN A 161 0.07 13.47 -14.97
N LEU A 162 0.71 12.64 -14.16
CA LEU A 162 0.17 11.39 -13.58
C LEU A 162 -1.16 11.61 -12.85
N THR A 163 -1.48 12.86 -12.47
CA THR A 163 -2.76 13.29 -11.89
C THR A 163 -4.02 13.01 -12.73
N LYS A 164 -3.87 12.48 -13.97
CA LYS A 164 -4.99 12.07 -14.83
C LYS A 164 -5.40 10.61 -14.60
N PHE A 165 -4.63 9.82 -13.85
CA PHE A 165 -4.98 8.44 -13.57
C PHE A 165 -5.96 8.36 -12.39
N SER A 166 -7.04 7.64 -12.60
CA SER A 166 -8.04 7.35 -11.56
C SER A 166 -7.59 6.23 -10.59
N HIS A 167 -6.31 5.84 -10.64
CA HIS A 167 -5.75 4.74 -9.85
C HIS A 167 -4.31 5.07 -9.45
N PRO A 168 -4.09 5.80 -8.35
CA PRO A 168 -2.77 6.17 -7.90
C PRO A 168 -1.87 4.96 -7.61
N ILE A 169 -0.60 5.08 -8.00
CA ILE A 169 0.45 4.10 -7.68
C ILE A 169 1.49 4.71 -6.73
N ILE A 170 1.83 3.96 -5.70
CA ILE A 170 2.72 4.38 -4.62
C ILE A 170 4.02 3.59 -4.71
N ALA A 171 5.14 4.28 -4.92
CA ALA A 171 6.46 3.66 -4.89
C ALA A 171 6.93 3.47 -3.44
N ASN A 172 6.84 2.24 -2.94
CA ASN A 172 7.31 1.88 -1.61
C ASN A 172 8.81 1.57 -1.69
N ILE A 173 9.64 2.50 -1.17
CA ILE A 173 11.10 2.49 -1.30
C ILE A 173 11.80 2.15 0.01
N GLY A 174 12.92 1.45 -0.11
CA GLY A 174 13.75 1.06 1.03
C GLY A 174 15.22 0.94 0.68
N LYS A 175 16.08 0.89 1.71
CA LYS A 175 17.52 0.67 1.49
C LYS A 175 17.86 -0.79 1.23
N ASN A 176 18.91 -1.05 0.49
CA ASN A 176 19.47 -2.39 0.34
C ASN A 176 19.95 -2.96 1.70
N LYS A 177 19.88 -4.28 1.83
CA LYS A 177 20.39 -5.00 3.02
C LYS A 177 21.87 -4.76 3.24
N ILE A 178 22.64 -4.67 2.14
CA ILE A 178 24.09 -4.45 2.17
C ILE A 178 24.49 -3.01 2.48
N THR A 179 23.58 -2.04 2.31
CA THR A 179 23.86 -0.63 2.60
C THR A 179 23.85 -0.41 4.12
N PRO A 180 24.93 0.07 4.74
CA PRO A 180 24.94 0.43 6.16
C PRO A 180 23.93 1.54 6.46
N ASN A 181 23.44 1.61 7.71
CA ASN A 181 22.47 2.64 8.07
C ASN A 181 23.00 4.08 7.90
N LYS A 182 24.30 4.31 8.12
CA LYS A 182 24.93 5.63 7.90
C LYS A 182 24.86 6.10 6.45
N ASP A 183 24.74 5.17 5.49
CA ASP A 183 24.69 5.45 4.07
C ASP A 183 23.25 5.27 3.51
N ALA A 184 22.27 5.01 4.38
CA ALA A 184 20.88 4.72 4.01
C ALA A 184 20.26 5.84 3.16
N LEU A 185 20.55 7.09 3.51
CA LEU A 185 20.05 8.27 2.80
C LEU A 185 20.28 8.18 1.28
N SER A 186 21.47 7.72 0.86
CA SER A 186 21.83 7.62 -0.54
C SER A 186 20.90 6.70 -1.34
N ASP A 187 20.47 5.57 -0.75
CA ASP A 187 19.57 4.62 -1.41
C ASP A 187 18.17 5.23 -1.64
N TYR A 188 17.63 5.94 -0.64
CA TYR A 188 16.33 6.61 -0.77
C TYR A 188 16.38 7.73 -1.81
N LEU A 189 17.42 8.57 -1.79
CA LEU A 189 17.58 9.67 -2.75
C LEU A 189 17.78 9.17 -4.19
N TYR A 190 18.54 8.08 -4.37
CA TYR A 190 18.67 7.41 -5.66
C TYR A 190 17.30 6.98 -6.19
N LEU A 191 16.52 6.26 -5.38
CA LEU A 191 15.18 5.78 -5.76
C LEU A 191 14.22 6.94 -6.03
N THR A 192 14.30 8.02 -5.28
CA THR A 192 13.47 9.22 -5.49
C THR A 192 13.73 9.83 -6.86
N ARG A 193 15.00 9.97 -7.27
CA ARG A 193 15.37 10.49 -8.60
C ARG A 193 14.88 9.59 -9.72
N GLU A 194 15.13 8.27 -9.59
CA GLU A 194 14.81 7.30 -10.63
C GLU A 194 13.33 7.11 -10.89
N PHE A 195 12.48 7.33 -9.86
CA PHE A 195 11.04 7.08 -9.93
C PHE A 195 10.18 8.35 -9.88
N ASN A 196 10.78 9.55 -9.89
CA ASN A 196 10.05 10.81 -9.80
C ASN A 196 8.89 10.92 -10.80
N ASP A 197 9.10 10.49 -12.04
CA ASP A 197 8.13 10.57 -13.12
C ASP A 197 7.35 9.26 -13.34
N LEU A 198 7.53 8.29 -12.46
CA LEU A 198 6.99 6.93 -12.60
C LEU A 198 6.03 6.52 -11.50
N CYS A 199 5.78 7.38 -10.51
CA CYS A 199 4.80 7.12 -9.45
C CYS A 199 4.04 8.39 -9.10
N ASP A 200 2.89 8.24 -8.46
CA ASP A 200 2.10 9.37 -7.97
C ASP A 200 2.55 9.82 -6.59
N LEU A 201 2.97 8.86 -5.75
CA LEU A 201 3.45 9.11 -4.39
C LEU A 201 4.66 8.22 -4.09
N PHE A 202 5.53 8.71 -3.21
CA PHE A 202 6.56 7.89 -2.57
C PHE A 202 6.10 7.44 -1.18
N LEU A 203 6.54 6.25 -0.77
CA LEU A 203 6.40 5.79 0.60
C LEU A 203 7.76 5.35 1.14
N ILE A 204 8.19 6.01 2.21
CA ILE A 204 9.43 5.70 2.94
C ILE A 204 9.16 4.49 3.86
N ASN A 205 9.83 3.37 3.59
CA ASN A 205 9.75 2.18 4.42
C ASN A 205 11.03 1.96 5.24
N VAL A 206 11.00 2.41 6.48
CA VAL A 206 12.02 2.16 7.52
C VAL A 206 11.48 1.26 8.63
N SER A 207 10.33 0.65 8.43
CA SER A 207 9.56 -0.04 9.49
C SER A 207 9.58 -1.58 9.39
N SER A 208 10.19 -2.15 8.35
CA SER A 208 10.27 -3.62 8.22
C SER A 208 11.19 -4.22 9.30
N PRO A 209 10.75 -5.29 9.99
CA PRO A 209 11.60 -6.01 10.94
C PRO A 209 12.60 -6.95 10.26
N ASN A 210 12.49 -7.13 8.94
CA ASN A 210 13.14 -8.21 8.20
C ASN A 210 14.46 -7.79 7.53
N THR A 211 14.86 -6.53 7.70
CA THR A 211 16.14 -5.98 7.28
C THR A 211 16.93 -5.59 8.53
N PRO A 212 18.17 -6.07 8.70
CA PRO A 212 18.95 -5.78 9.91
C PRO A 212 19.04 -4.29 10.22
N ASN A 213 18.75 -3.94 11.46
CA ASN A 213 18.83 -2.58 12.01
C ASN A 213 18.01 -1.51 11.27
N LEU A 214 17.12 -1.89 10.33
CA LEU A 214 16.33 -0.92 9.57
C LEU A 214 15.44 -0.06 10.48
N ARG A 215 14.83 -0.66 11.50
CA ARG A 215 13.96 0.06 12.44
C ARG A 215 14.70 1.09 13.30
N ALA A 216 16.03 0.99 13.40
CA ALA A 216 16.83 2.05 14.04
C ALA A 216 16.82 3.37 13.25
N LEU A 217 16.40 3.33 11.97
CA LEU A 217 16.18 4.54 11.17
C LEU A 217 14.82 5.22 11.45
N GLN A 218 13.97 4.64 12.31
CA GLN A 218 12.80 5.33 12.85
C GLN A 218 13.24 6.29 13.98
N ASP A 219 14.07 7.23 13.60
CA ASP A 219 14.67 8.28 14.43
C ASP A 219 14.33 9.64 13.82
N GLU A 220 13.91 10.58 14.65
CA GLU A 220 13.43 11.89 14.21
C GLU A 220 14.46 12.66 13.37
N LYS A 221 15.73 12.62 13.79
CA LYS A 221 16.81 13.31 13.08
C LYS A 221 17.00 12.75 11.67
N PHE A 222 17.05 11.41 11.55
CA PHE A 222 17.19 10.77 10.24
C PHE A 222 15.97 11.04 9.36
N ILE A 223 14.75 10.96 9.91
CA ILE A 223 13.52 11.19 9.14
C ILE A 223 13.41 12.63 8.66
N ALA A 224 13.75 13.60 9.51
CA ALA A 224 13.79 15.02 9.14
C ALA A 224 14.78 15.28 7.98
N GLU A 225 16.00 14.74 8.09
CA GLU A 225 17.02 14.85 7.04
C GLU A 225 16.56 14.21 5.74
N LEU A 226 16.06 12.96 5.80
CA LEU A 226 15.60 12.23 4.63
C LEU A 226 14.46 12.96 3.90
N LEU A 227 13.45 13.43 4.63
CA LEU A 227 12.31 14.14 4.04
C LEU A 227 12.74 15.46 3.40
N LYS A 228 13.60 16.23 4.08
CA LYS A 228 14.17 17.48 3.54
C LYS A 228 14.88 17.22 2.21
N GLU A 229 15.77 16.25 2.17
CA GLU A 229 16.55 15.93 0.96
C GLU A 229 15.65 15.35 -0.16
N MET A 230 14.67 14.51 0.16
CA MET A 230 13.71 14.02 -0.85
C MET A 230 12.88 15.16 -1.44
N LYS A 231 12.43 16.13 -0.64
CA LYS A 231 11.66 17.29 -1.13
C LYS A 231 12.45 18.20 -2.06
N ASN A 232 13.79 18.21 -1.97
CA ASN A 232 14.64 18.90 -2.94
C ASN A 232 14.64 18.21 -4.31
N LEU A 233 14.33 16.92 -4.36
CA LEU A 233 14.37 16.08 -5.56
C LEU A 233 13.01 15.87 -6.23
N THR A 234 11.90 15.97 -5.46
CA THR A 234 10.58 15.67 -5.98
C THR A 234 9.51 16.63 -5.46
N LYS A 235 8.50 16.88 -6.29
CA LYS A 235 7.23 17.52 -5.89
C LYS A 235 6.13 16.49 -5.60
N ARG A 236 6.41 15.20 -5.78
CA ARG A 236 5.45 14.13 -5.48
C ARG A 236 5.22 14.09 -3.97
N PRO A 237 3.98 13.81 -3.53
CA PRO A 237 3.70 13.59 -2.12
C PRO A 237 4.53 12.42 -1.56
N ILE A 238 5.00 12.58 -0.34
CA ILE A 238 5.83 11.58 0.36
C ILE A 238 5.06 11.07 1.56
N LEU A 239 4.87 9.76 1.64
CA LEU A 239 4.27 9.06 2.77
C LEU A 239 5.35 8.44 3.66
N PHE A 240 5.08 8.38 4.95
CA PHE A 240 5.96 7.77 5.94
C PHE A 240 5.27 6.61 6.66
N LYS A 241 5.88 5.39 6.67
CA LYS A 241 5.28 4.18 7.26
C LYS A 241 6.00 3.74 8.52
N ILE A 242 5.26 3.66 9.63
CA ILE A 242 5.81 3.28 10.95
C ILE A 242 5.62 1.80 11.27
N ALA A 243 6.40 1.29 12.24
CA ALA A 243 6.21 -0.01 12.85
C ALA A 243 5.14 0.04 13.96
N PRO A 244 4.44 -1.09 14.26
CA PRO A 244 3.44 -1.11 15.32
C PRO A 244 4.02 -1.36 16.73
N ASP A 245 5.32 -1.67 16.82
CA ASP A 245 5.94 -2.14 18.07
C ASP A 245 6.69 -1.00 18.79
N MET A 246 6.08 0.17 18.84
CA MET A 246 6.57 1.33 19.60
C MET A 246 5.47 1.85 20.54
N SER A 247 5.83 2.65 21.52
CA SER A 247 4.85 3.29 22.37
C SER A 247 4.00 4.29 21.58
N GLU A 248 2.77 4.53 22.00
CA GLU A 248 1.90 5.55 21.38
C GLU A 248 2.59 6.92 21.32
N LYS A 249 3.24 7.32 22.44
CA LYS A 249 3.99 8.57 22.51
C LYS A 249 5.10 8.65 21.45
N THR A 250 5.87 7.58 21.28
CA THR A 250 6.94 7.51 20.27
C THR A 250 6.37 7.57 18.85
N ALA A 251 5.28 6.86 18.61
CA ALA A 251 4.61 6.87 17.31
C ALA A 251 4.07 8.25 16.93
N ILE A 252 3.44 8.94 17.89
CA ILE A 252 2.94 10.31 17.72
C ILE A 252 4.09 11.27 17.41
N SER A 253 5.13 11.27 18.25
CA SER A 253 6.30 12.15 18.08
C SER A 253 6.97 11.96 16.70
N LEU A 254 7.20 10.70 16.32
CA LEU A 254 7.84 10.38 15.05
C LEU A 254 6.98 10.77 13.83
N CYS A 255 5.66 10.52 13.90
CA CYS A 255 4.74 10.92 12.84
C CYS A 255 4.60 12.44 12.74
N ALA A 256 4.54 13.16 13.88
CA ALA A 256 4.51 14.62 13.92
C ALA A 256 5.79 15.20 13.31
N CYS A 257 6.96 14.70 13.73
CA CYS A 257 8.25 15.08 13.13
C CYS A 257 8.25 14.87 11.60
N ALA A 258 7.73 13.73 11.12
CA ALA A 258 7.65 13.47 9.68
C ALA A 258 6.75 14.51 8.97
N VAL A 259 5.60 14.83 9.52
CA VAL A 259 4.65 15.82 8.97
C VAL A 259 5.25 17.22 8.96
N GLU A 260 5.86 17.66 10.05
CA GLU A 260 6.55 18.96 10.19
C GLU A 260 7.69 19.11 9.16
N ASN A 261 8.37 18.01 8.82
CA ASN A 261 9.42 18.00 7.81
C ASN A 261 8.92 17.71 6.39
N GLY A 262 7.59 17.66 6.19
CA GLY A 262 6.94 17.69 4.88
C GLY A 262 6.49 16.35 4.35
N ALA A 263 6.32 15.33 5.20
CA ALA A 263 5.53 14.18 4.83
C ALA A 263 4.07 14.60 4.55
N SER A 264 3.54 14.15 3.43
CA SER A 264 2.17 14.45 3.00
C SER A 264 1.14 13.49 3.61
N GLY A 265 1.61 12.42 4.24
CA GLY A 265 0.78 11.45 4.94
C GLY A 265 1.60 10.42 5.72
N VAL A 266 0.93 9.73 6.62
CA VAL A 266 1.53 8.66 7.43
C VAL A 266 0.72 7.36 7.27
N VAL A 267 1.44 6.22 7.20
CA VAL A 267 0.85 4.89 7.10
C VAL A 267 1.06 4.14 8.42
N ILE A 268 -0.01 3.81 9.09
CA ILE A 268 -0.03 3.08 10.35
C ILE A 268 -0.73 1.75 10.12
N ASN A 269 -0.03 0.65 10.05
CA ASN A 269 1.37 0.36 10.31
C ASN A 269 1.94 -0.78 9.43
N ASN A 270 3.19 -1.18 9.70
CA ASN A 270 3.82 -2.40 9.17
C ASN A 270 3.47 -3.63 10.05
N THR A 271 4.18 -4.73 9.89
CA THR A 271 4.02 -5.98 10.66
C THR A 271 4.63 -5.89 12.07
N SER A 272 4.11 -6.68 13.02
CA SER A 272 4.53 -6.70 14.43
C SER A 272 5.54 -7.80 14.73
N VAL A 273 6.48 -7.51 15.63
CA VAL A 273 7.40 -8.51 16.23
C VAL A 273 6.93 -8.99 17.61
N ASP A 274 5.70 -8.72 17.95
CA ASP A 274 5.09 -9.19 19.18
C ASP A 274 4.68 -10.66 19.02
N TYR A 275 5.59 -11.55 19.36
CA TYR A 275 5.38 -13.00 19.22
C TYR A 275 4.47 -13.59 20.30
N ALA A 276 4.12 -12.81 21.34
CA ALA A 276 3.14 -13.23 22.33
C ALA A 276 1.69 -13.22 21.80
N LEU A 277 1.44 -12.62 20.64
CA LEU A 277 0.13 -12.61 20.01
C LEU A 277 -0.41 -14.02 19.68
N THR A 278 0.44 -15.01 19.50
CA THR A 278 0.05 -16.42 19.31
C THR A 278 1.17 -17.37 19.71
N LYS A 279 0.79 -18.51 20.29
CA LYS A 279 1.73 -19.62 20.59
C LYS A 279 2.35 -20.25 19.34
N ASN A 280 1.76 -20.00 18.16
CA ASN A 280 2.23 -20.52 16.88
C ASN A 280 3.29 -19.61 16.23
N ALA A 281 3.62 -18.47 16.86
CA ALA A 281 4.63 -17.55 16.35
C ALA A 281 6.04 -18.16 16.41
N ARG A 282 6.84 -17.85 15.41
CA ARG A 282 8.29 -18.02 15.43
C ARG A 282 8.93 -16.78 16.08
N ASN A 283 10.11 -16.92 16.64
CA ASN A 283 10.84 -15.82 17.28
C ASN A 283 11.62 -14.93 16.28
N PHE A 284 11.13 -14.80 15.05
CA PHE A 284 11.70 -13.95 14.02
C PHE A 284 10.63 -13.50 13.00
N GLY A 285 10.93 -12.45 12.24
CA GLY A 285 10.02 -11.94 11.22
C GLY A 285 8.88 -11.08 11.77
N GLY A 286 7.94 -10.71 10.91
CA GLY A 286 6.80 -9.86 11.27
C GLY A 286 5.46 -10.56 11.11
N ILE A 287 4.58 -10.41 12.09
CA ILE A 287 3.20 -10.91 12.10
C ILE A 287 2.27 -9.89 11.47
N SER A 288 1.33 -10.35 10.63
CA SER A 288 0.29 -9.56 9.98
C SER A 288 -1.05 -10.31 9.97
N GLY A 289 -2.14 -9.63 9.68
CA GLY A 289 -3.48 -10.21 9.65
C GLY A 289 -4.29 -9.93 10.91
N GLU A 290 -5.22 -10.81 11.23
CA GLU A 290 -6.17 -10.61 12.35
C GLU A 290 -5.45 -10.45 13.70
N LEU A 291 -4.32 -11.13 13.91
CA LEU A 291 -3.56 -11.05 15.16
C LEU A 291 -3.10 -9.64 15.51
N ILE A 292 -2.83 -8.78 14.53
CA ILE A 292 -2.37 -7.41 14.82
C ILE A 292 -3.51 -6.38 14.76
N LYS A 293 -4.76 -6.81 14.58
CA LYS A 293 -5.92 -5.93 14.37
C LYS A 293 -6.09 -4.91 15.50
N GLU A 294 -6.12 -5.39 16.74
CA GLU A 294 -6.34 -4.51 17.89
C GLU A 294 -5.14 -3.59 18.13
N LYS A 295 -3.92 -4.13 18.10
CA LYS A 295 -2.68 -3.34 18.24
C LYS A 295 -2.60 -2.24 17.18
N SER A 296 -2.91 -2.57 15.92
CA SER A 296 -2.97 -1.60 14.82
C SER A 296 -4.05 -0.54 15.03
N ARG A 297 -5.22 -0.95 15.52
CA ARG A 297 -6.35 -0.05 15.78
C ARG A 297 -6.04 0.95 16.88
N VAL A 298 -5.48 0.49 18.00
CA VAL A 298 -5.10 1.35 19.12
C VAL A 298 -4.06 2.37 18.68
N LEU A 299 -2.97 1.92 18.05
CA LEU A 299 -1.91 2.81 17.59
C LEU A 299 -2.41 3.82 16.56
N PHE A 300 -3.24 3.36 15.61
CA PHE A 300 -3.85 4.25 14.62
C PHE A 300 -4.71 5.35 15.28
N LYS A 301 -5.58 4.97 16.23
CA LYS A 301 -6.43 5.92 16.94
C LYS A 301 -5.62 6.96 17.71
N SER A 302 -4.51 6.56 18.33
CA SER A 302 -3.67 7.47 19.10
C SER A 302 -2.98 8.51 18.18
N VAL A 303 -2.39 8.06 17.06
CA VAL A 303 -1.78 8.97 16.08
C VAL A 303 -2.85 9.85 15.41
N ALA A 304 -4.03 9.28 15.11
CA ALA A 304 -5.10 10.03 14.46
C ALA A 304 -5.67 11.16 15.34
N ARG A 305 -5.77 10.97 16.66
CA ARG A 305 -6.22 12.03 17.57
C ARG A 305 -5.34 13.28 17.53
N GLU A 306 -4.05 13.10 17.31
CA GLU A 306 -3.08 14.21 17.27
C GLU A 306 -2.94 14.81 15.87
N LEU A 307 -2.95 13.98 14.82
CA LEU A 307 -2.59 14.42 13.47
C LEU A 307 -3.77 14.55 12.51
N PHE A 308 -5.01 14.27 12.95
CA PHE A 308 -6.20 14.44 12.12
C PHE A 308 -6.35 15.89 11.64
N GLY A 309 -6.55 16.06 10.33
CA GLY A 309 -6.66 17.37 9.70
C GLY A 309 -5.32 18.03 9.34
N GLN A 310 -4.18 17.51 9.83
CA GLN A 310 -2.85 18.03 9.53
C GLN A 310 -2.18 17.30 8.37
N THR A 311 -2.54 16.04 8.13
CA THR A 311 -1.94 15.19 7.11
C THR A 311 -2.90 14.09 6.66
N ILE A 312 -2.57 13.38 5.58
CA ILE A 312 -3.30 12.19 5.16
C ILE A 312 -2.95 11.01 6.08
N LEU A 313 -3.98 10.36 6.62
CA LEU A 313 -3.84 9.19 7.48
C LEU A 313 -4.26 7.93 6.72
N ILE A 314 -3.35 6.97 6.63
CA ILE A 314 -3.60 5.68 5.98
C ILE A 314 -3.51 4.58 7.04
N SER A 315 -4.59 3.81 7.21
CA SER A 315 -4.62 2.71 8.17
C SER A 315 -4.35 1.38 7.50
N CYS A 316 -3.37 0.63 8.04
CA CYS A 316 -2.98 -0.68 7.57
C CYS A 316 -2.82 -1.65 8.75
N GLY A 317 -3.22 -2.91 8.57
CA GLY A 317 -3.06 -3.98 9.57
C GLY A 317 -4.35 -4.43 10.22
N GLY A 318 -4.69 -5.71 10.00
CA GLY A 318 -5.87 -6.36 10.58
C GLY A 318 -7.21 -5.99 9.95
N ILE A 319 -7.22 -5.22 8.86
CA ILE A 319 -8.45 -4.87 8.16
C ILE A 319 -8.87 -6.05 7.28
N SER A 320 -10.04 -6.62 7.53
CA SER A 320 -10.52 -7.80 6.81
C SER A 320 -11.95 -7.70 6.30
N ASP A 321 -12.70 -6.65 6.68
CA ASP A 321 -14.07 -6.41 6.26
C ASP A 321 -14.41 -4.91 6.26
N ALA A 322 -15.60 -4.59 5.79
CA ALA A 322 -16.06 -3.21 5.66
C ALA A 322 -16.32 -2.52 7.01
N ASN A 323 -16.74 -3.27 8.04
CA ASN A 323 -16.97 -2.69 9.35
C ASN A 323 -15.65 -2.19 9.97
N GLU A 324 -14.59 -3.00 9.90
CA GLU A 324 -13.27 -2.59 10.38
C GLU A 324 -12.72 -1.41 9.57
N ALA A 325 -12.85 -1.44 8.23
CA ALA A 325 -12.44 -0.33 7.37
C ALA A 325 -13.20 0.96 7.73
N TYR A 326 -14.51 0.85 7.94
CA TYR A 326 -15.37 1.97 8.29
C TYR A 326 -15.02 2.56 9.65
N GLU A 327 -14.76 1.72 10.65
CA GLU A 327 -14.29 2.18 11.96
C GLU A 327 -12.98 2.97 11.84
N ARG A 328 -12.00 2.49 11.03
CA ARG A 328 -10.76 3.24 10.79
C ARG A 328 -11.02 4.58 10.13
N ILE A 329 -11.94 4.63 9.16
CA ILE A 329 -12.34 5.87 8.47
C ILE A 329 -13.01 6.85 9.45
N LYS A 330 -13.96 6.39 10.25
CA LYS A 330 -14.59 7.23 11.27
C LYS A 330 -13.61 7.78 12.30
N PHE A 331 -12.51 7.08 12.54
CA PHE A 331 -11.37 7.54 13.37
C PHE A 331 -10.27 8.25 12.60
N GLY A 332 -10.54 8.76 11.40
CA GLY A 332 -9.66 9.68 10.69
C GLY A 332 -8.85 9.09 9.54
N ALA A 333 -8.98 7.78 9.22
CA ALA A 333 -8.33 7.24 8.05
C ALA A 333 -8.93 7.81 6.76
N ASN A 334 -8.12 8.47 5.95
CA ASN A 334 -8.49 8.88 4.61
C ASN A 334 -8.50 7.67 3.67
N LEU A 335 -7.53 6.76 3.85
CA LEU A 335 -7.34 5.55 3.06
C LEU A 335 -7.09 4.35 3.99
N VAL A 336 -7.36 3.16 3.49
CA VAL A 336 -7.11 1.89 4.19
C VAL A 336 -6.38 0.91 3.28
N GLU A 337 -5.48 0.11 3.86
CA GLU A 337 -4.70 -0.89 3.13
C GLU A 337 -4.92 -2.28 3.67
N ILE A 338 -4.98 -3.25 2.76
CA ILE A 338 -5.05 -4.67 3.10
C ILE A 338 -3.93 -5.46 2.41
N PHE A 339 -3.55 -6.58 3.03
CA PHE A 339 -2.64 -7.57 2.48
C PHE A 339 -3.12 -8.99 2.85
N THR A 340 -2.97 -9.36 4.11
CA THR A 340 -3.22 -10.73 4.61
C THR A 340 -4.66 -11.18 4.39
N SER A 341 -5.63 -10.31 4.65
CA SER A 341 -7.06 -10.59 4.42
C SER A 341 -7.36 -10.95 2.97
N PHE A 342 -6.68 -10.34 2.00
CA PHE A 342 -6.83 -10.68 0.59
C PHE A 342 -6.38 -12.13 0.29
N ILE A 343 -5.31 -12.59 0.93
CA ILE A 343 -4.84 -13.99 0.78
C ILE A 343 -5.87 -14.99 1.33
N TYR A 344 -6.52 -14.66 2.45
CA TYR A 344 -7.50 -15.54 3.09
C TYR A 344 -8.89 -15.49 2.45
N LYS A 345 -9.33 -14.32 2.00
CA LYS A 345 -10.69 -14.07 1.48
C LYS A 345 -10.78 -14.05 -0.05
N GLY A 346 -9.65 -13.82 -0.74
CA GLY A 346 -9.54 -13.94 -2.20
C GLY A 346 -9.95 -12.72 -3.00
N PRO A 347 -10.04 -12.87 -4.33
CA PRO A 347 -10.14 -11.75 -5.26
C PRO A 347 -11.43 -10.93 -5.13
N SER A 348 -12.50 -11.49 -4.56
CA SER A 348 -13.76 -10.76 -4.34
C SER A 348 -13.70 -9.81 -3.14
N LEU A 349 -12.62 -9.85 -2.32
CA LEU A 349 -12.58 -9.08 -1.08
C LEU A 349 -12.70 -7.58 -1.32
N ALA A 350 -11.95 -7.04 -2.29
CA ALA A 350 -11.97 -5.60 -2.57
C ALA A 350 -13.36 -5.13 -2.99
N ARG A 351 -14.02 -5.85 -3.90
CA ARG A 351 -15.39 -5.57 -4.30
C ARG A 351 -16.35 -5.59 -3.12
N ASN A 352 -16.35 -6.70 -2.36
CA ASN A 352 -17.26 -6.87 -1.22
C ASN A 352 -17.04 -5.81 -0.14
N LEU A 353 -15.78 -5.44 0.11
CA LEU A 353 -15.45 -4.42 1.09
C LEU A 353 -15.97 -3.05 0.63
N ASN A 354 -15.72 -2.66 -0.61
CA ASN A 354 -16.17 -1.38 -1.16
C ASN A 354 -17.71 -1.31 -1.22
N GLU A 355 -18.40 -2.37 -1.66
CA GLU A 355 -19.86 -2.43 -1.72
C GLU A 355 -20.50 -2.28 -0.33
N ASN A 356 -20.01 -3.04 0.65
CA ASN A 356 -20.52 -2.93 2.02
C ASN A 356 -20.16 -1.60 2.68
N LEU A 357 -18.98 -1.03 2.39
CA LEU A 357 -18.60 0.29 2.88
C LEU A 357 -19.53 1.38 2.34
N ALA A 358 -19.88 1.34 1.05
CA ALA A 358 -20.85 2.26 0.46
C ALA A 358 -22.23 2.14 1.12
N ASN A 359 -22.65 0.92 1.45
CA ASN A 359 -23.90 0.67 2.16
C ASN A 359 -23.87 1.23 3.59
N LEU A 360 -22.77 1.05 4.33
CA LEU A 360 -22.59 1.62 5.67
C LEU A 360 -22.65 3.16 5.65
N LEU A 361 -21.97 3.78 4.69
CA LEU A 361 -22.01 5.24 4.51
C LEU A 361 -23.44 5.74 4.30
N ARG A 362 -24.21 5.08 3.43
CA ARG A 362 -25.62 5.43 3.18
C ARG A 362 -26.51 5.22 4.40
N THR A 363 -26.31 4.14 5.12
CA THR A 363 -27.08 3.83 6.36
C THR A 363 -26.87 4.91 7.41
N ASP A 364 -25.64 5.42 7.54
CA ASP A 364 -25.31 6.51 8.47
C ASP A 364 -25.64 7.92 7.88
N GLY A 365 -26.21 8.00 6.66
CA GLY A 365 -26.69 9.24 6.04
C GLY A 365 -25.61 10.08 5.35
N PHE A 366 -24.40 9.57 5.19
CA PHE A 366 -23.32 10.27 4.48
C PHE A 366 -23.53 10.25 2.96
N LYS A 367 -23.23 11.37 2.31
CA LYS A 367 -23.31 11.52 0.85
C LYS A 367 -21.97 11.21 0.17
N ASN A 368 -20.88 11.32 0.90
CA ASN A 368 -19.54 11.03 0.43
C ASN A 368 -18.66 10.55 1.60
N ILE A 369 -17.72 9.67 1.33
CA ILE A 369 -16.80 9.10 2.32
C ILE A 369 -16.04 10.16 3.12
N ARG A 370 -15.74 11.33 2.51
CA ARG A 370 -15.05 12.45 3.19
C ARG A 370 -15.84 12.99 4.39
N GLU A 371 -17.15 12.87 4.38
CA GLU A 371 -18.00 13.29 5.50
C GLU A 371 -17.82 12.37 6.72
N ALA A 372 -17.57 11.06 6.46
CA ALA A 372 -17.35 10.06 7.50
C ALA A 372 -15.93 10.11 8.07
N VAL A 373 -14.94 10.64 7.30
CA VAL A 373 -13.55 10.69 7.76
C VAL A 373 -13.43 11.54 9.02
N GLY A 374 -13.01 10.91 10.12
CA GLY A 374 -12.76 11.56 11.40
C GLY A 374 -14.02 11.98 12.15
N VAL A 375 -15.21 11.50 11.79
CA VAL A 375 -16.47 11.88 12.48
C VAL A 375 -16.43 11.57 13.98
N ASN A 376 -15.70 10.52 14.40
CA ASN A 376 -15.52 10.16 15.81
C ASN A 376 -14.41 10.98 16.51
N LEU A 377 -13.69 11.84 15.79
CA LEU A 377 -12.68 12.78 16.32
C LEU A 377 -13.18 14.23 16.34
N LYS A 378 -14.19 14.53 15.53
CA LYS A 378 -14.84 15.86 15.53
C LYS A 378 -15.70 15.93 16.79
N LYS A 379 -15.34 16.83 17.69
CA LYS A 379 -16.16 17.21 18.85
C LYS A 379 -17.12 18.35 18.48
#